data_26169e3fe381601f591992c5cd4808de
#
_entry.id   26169e3fe381601f591992c5cd4808de
#
_cell.length_a   1.000
_cell.length_b   1.000
_cell.length_c   1.000
_cell.angle_alpha   90.00
_cell.angle_beta   90.00
_cell.angle_gamma   90.00
#
_symmetry.space_group_name_H-M   'P 1'
#
loop_
_entity.id
_entity.type
_entity.pdbx_description
1 polymer ?
#
loop_
_entity_poly.entity_id
_entity_poly.type
_entity_poly.pdbx_seq_one_letter_code
_entity_poly.pdbx_strand_id
1 'polypeptide(L)'
;MAGSVNKVILVGNLGNDPESKSFANGGEVVNLSVATSESWKDRDGNKQERTEWHRVVIFNENLGKVAKSYLRKGSKVYLEGQLQTRKWQDNSGQDKYSTEVVLQRFRGELVLLDSRGGGGAGGGGGGDYGDSFGGGSSDFGGGGSRPQSRPAPAFDSDLDDDVPF
;
A
#
# COMPACT_ATOMS: atom_id res chain seq x y z
N MET A 1 22.52 6.17 -35.20
CA MET A 1 21.21 6.58 -34.63
C MET A 1 21.39 6.71 -33.14
N ALA A 2 21.05 7.85 -32.54
CA ALA A 2 21.07 8.02 -31.10
C ALA A 2 19.94 7.14 -30.50
N GLY A 3 20.28 6.26 -29.56
CA GLY A 3 19.32 5.49 -28.81
C GLY A 3 18.54 6.37 -27.84
N SER A 4 17.31 6.02 -27.56
CA SER A 4 16.48 6.67 -26.53
C SER A 4 16.09 5.67 -25.46
N VAL A 5 15.84 6.14 -24.24
CA VAL A 5 15.41 5.34 -23.10
C VAL A 5 14.07 5.88 -22.59
N ASN A 6 13.13 4.97 -22.41
CA ASN A 6 11.85 5.25 -21.71
C ASN A 6 11.72 4.23 -20.61
N LYS A 7 12.07 4.62 -19.39
CA LYS A 7 12.02 3.78 -18.20
C LYS A 7 11.54 4.60 -17.01
N VAL A 8 10.56 4.07 -16.30
CA VAL A 8 10.03 4.64 -15.05
C VAL A 8 10.21 3.62 -13.94
N ILE A 9 10.68 4.08 -12.80
CA ILE A 9 10.84 3.30 -11.58
C ILE A 9 9.97 3.94 -10.50
N LEU A 10 9.13 3.15 -9.86
CA LEU A 10 8.27 3.59 -8.77
C LEU A 10 8.47 2.70 -7.55
N VAL A 11 8.59 3.31 -6.39
CA VAL A 11 8.48 2.65 -5.09
C VAL A 11 7.38 3.35 -4.31
N GLY A 12 6.30 2.65 -4.03
CA GLY A 12 5.14 3.25 -3.39
C GLY A 12 4.18 2.22 -2.82
N ASN A 13 3.04 2.69 -2.34
CA ASN A 13 2.02 1.86 -1.75
C ASN A 13 0.77 1.83 -2.63
N LEU A 14 0.07 0.69 -2.68
CA LEU A 14 -1.19 0.57 -3.39
C LEU A 14 -2.30 1.34 -2.67
N GLY A 15 -3.06 2.16 -3.43
CA GLY A 15 -4.20 2.88 -2.91
C GLY A 15 -5.46 2.03 -2.81
N ASN A 16 -5.58 1.03 -3.68
CA ASN A 16 -6.68 0.07 -3.73
C ASN A 16 -6.15 -1.32 -4.11
N ASP A 17 -7.01 -2.32 -4.02
CA ASP A 17 -6.71 -3.67 -4.49
C ASP A 17 -6.48 -3.67 -6.00
N PRO A 18 -5.64 -4.58 -6.54
CA PRO A 18 -5.44 -4.72 -7.99
C PRO A 18 -6.74 -5.01 -8.73
N GLU A 19 -7.03 -4.24 -9.76
CA GLU A 19 -8.19 -4.42 -10.61
C GLU A 19 -7.82 -5.12 -11.91
N SER A 20 -8.47 -6.25 -12.22
CA SER A 20 -8.26 -6.95 -13.49
C SER A 20 -9.39 -6.67 -14.46
N LYS A 21 -9.00 -6.51 -15.74
CA LYS A 21 -9.93 -6.39 -16.87
C LYS A 21 -9.54 -7.40 -17.93
N SER A 22 -10.51 -8.22 -18.36
CA SER A 22 -10.33 -9.17 -19.45
C SER A 22 -10.76 -8.54 -20.77
N PHE A 23 -9.99 -8.80 -21.82
CA PHE A 23 -10.34 -8.40 -23.17
C PHE A 23 -11.08 -9.53 -23.90
N ALA A 24 -11.86 -9.17 -24.91
CA ALA A 24 -12.62 -10.12 -25.73
C ALA A 24 -11.75 -11.18 -26.44
N ASN A 25 -10.46 -10.90 -26.64
CA ASN A 25 -9.46 -11.80 -27.22
C ASN A 25 -8.79 -12.76 -26.21
N GLY A 26 -9.31 -12.85 -24.99
CA GLY A 26 -8.80 -13.74 -23.94
C GLY A 26 -7.58 -13.20 -23.17
N GLY A 27 -7.10 -11.99 -23.46
CA GLY A 27 -6.05 -11.32 -22.68
C GLY A 27 -6.59 -10.70 -21.41
N GLU A 28 -5.76 -10.63 -20.38
CA GLU A 28 -6.07 -9.94 -19.14
C GLU A 28 -5.06 -8.83 -18.88
N VAL A 29 -5.53 -7.71 -18.35
CA VAL A 29 -4.69 -6.60 -17.90
C VAL A 29 -5.02 -6.29 -16.45
N VAL A 30 -4.00 -5.99 -15.65
CA VAL A 30 -4.18 -5.60 -14.26
C VAL A 30 -3.81 -4.13 -14.08
N ASN A 31 -4.72 -3.36 -13.49
CA ASN A 31 -4.52 -1.96 -13.17
C ASN A 31 -4.19 -1.81 -11.68
N LEU A 32 -3.18 -1.00 -11.40
CA LEU A 32 -2.80 -0.61 -10.04
C LEU A 32 -2.84 0.91 -9.92
N SER A 33 -3.22 1.38 -8.75
CA SER A 33 -3.05 2.77 -8.31
C SER A 33 -1.96 2.81 -7.26
N VAL A 34 -0.85 3.47 -7.55
CA VAL A 34 0.32 3.51 -6.67
C VAL A 34 0.56 4.92 -6.19
N ALA A 35 0.63 5.10 -4.88
CA ALA A 35 0.93 6.37 -4.23
C ALA A 35 2.43 6.46 -3.93
N THR A 36 3.05 7.56 -4.31
CA THR A 36 4.39 7.95 -3.85
C THR A 36 4.26 9.20 -3.01
N SER A 37 4.73 9.14 -1.76
CA SER A 37 4.65 10.27 -0.82
C SER A 37 6.04 10.80 -0.50
N GLU A 38 6.15 12.12 -0.55
CA GLU A 38 7.34 12.87 -0.16
C GLU A 38 6.99 13.71 1.06
N SER A 39 7.91 13.79 2.01
CA SER A 39 7.75 14.66 3.17
C SER A 39 9.01 15.52 3.36
N TRP A 40 8.80 16.81 3.61
CA TRP A 40 9.88 17.76 3.85
C TRP A 40 9.48 18.76 4.94
N LYS A 41 10.43 19.51 5.42
CA LYS A 41 10.17 20.66 6.29
C LYS A 41 10.24 21.93 5.46
N ASP A 42 9.25 22.81 5.64
CA ASP A 42 9.27 24.14 5.04
C ASP A 42 10.27 25.07 5.77
N ARG A 43 10.35 26.33 5.32
CA ARG A 43 11.26 27.33 5.89
C ARG A 43 10.91 27.68 7.34
N ASP A 44 9.68 27.48 7.75
CA ASP A 44 9.16 27.77 9.09
C ASP A 44 9.26 26.55 10.01
N GLY A 45 9.82 25.43 9.51
CA GLY A 45 10.03 24.19 10.24
C GLY A 45 8.81 23.27 10.30
N ASN A 46 7.71 23.59 9.61
CA ASN A 46 6.52 22.76 9.55
C ASN A 46 6.72 21.58 8.63
N LYS A 47 6.21 20.41 9.02
CA LYS A 47 6.24 19.22 8.17
C LYS A 47 5.19 19.37 7.06
N GLN A 48 5.65 19.28 5.83
CA GLN A 48 4.82 19.21 4.61
C GLN A 48 4.86 17.78 4.06
N GLU A 49 3.77 17.36 3.45
CA GLU A 49 3.66 16.07 2.78
C GLU A 49 2.92 16.25 1.45
N ARG A 50 3.41 15.57 0.42
CA ARG A 50 2.79 15.54 -0.89
C ARG A 50 2.73 14.11 -1.39
N THR A 51 1.56 13.68 -1.84
CA THR A 51 1.33 12.36 -2.42
C THR A 51 0.97 12.50 -3.89
N GLU A 52 1.67 11.75 -4.74
CA GLU A 52 1.36 11.62 -6.17
C GLU A 52 0.79 10.23 -6.44
N TRP A 53 -0.26 10.19 -7.26
CA TRP A 53 -0.94 8.97 -7.65
C TRP A 53 -0.56 8.57 -9.06
N HIS A 54 -0.02 7.37 -9.20
CA HIS A 54 0.41 6.83 -10.48
C HIS A 54 -0.51 5.70 -10.91
N ARG A 55 -1.01 5.80 -12.15
CA ARG A 55 -1.73 4.70 -12.77
C ARG A 55 -0.72 3.76 -13.42
N VAL A 56 -0.76 2.50 -13.04
CA VAL A 56 0.12 1.44 -13.54
C VAL A 56 -0.72 0.36 -14.19
N VAL A 57 -0.32 -0.06 -15.39
CA VAL A 57 -1.03 -1.05 -16.21
C VAL A 57 -0.10 -2.20 -16.51
N ILE A 58 -0.49 -3.41 -16.12
CA ILE A 58 0.32 -4.62 -16.29
C ILE A 58 -0.28 -5.48 -17.41
N PHE A 59 0.45 -5.58 -18.53
CA PHE A 59 0.12 -6.48 -19.66
C PHE A 59 0.82 -7.83 -19.55
N ASN A 60 1.77 -7.97 -18.64
CA ASN A 60 2.44 -9.24 -18.40
C ASN A 60 1.55 -10.13 -17.54
N GLU A 61 1.08 -11.24 -18.08
CA GLU A 61 0.18 -12.18 -17.40
C GLU A 61 0.76 -12.76 -16.10
N ASN A 62 2.07 -13.05 -16.08
CA ASN A 62 2.72 -13.59 -14.89
C ASN A 62 2.77 -12.56 -13.77
N LEU A 63 3.18 -11.33 -14.10
CA LEU A 63 3.19 -10.22 -13.14
C LEU A 63 1.77 -9.86 -12.69
N GLY A 64 0.79 -9.92 -13.60
CA GLY A 64 -0.61 -9.71 -13.29
C GLY A 64 -1.16 -10.73 -12.29
N LYS A 65 -0.83 -12.03 -12.47
CA LYS A 65 -1.18 -13.09 -11.53
C LYS A 65 -0.55 -12.86 -10.15
N VAL A 66 0.74 -12.51 -10.12
CA VAL A 66 1.44 -12.17 -8.87
C VAL A 66 0.78 -10.98 -8.18
N ALA A 67 0.49 -9.90 -8.93
CA ALA A 67 -0.16 -8.72 -8.39
C ALA A 67 -1.52 -9.07 -7.75
N LYS A 68 -2.38 -9.79 -8.45
CA LYS A 68 -3.71 -10.19 -7.93
C LYS A 68 -3.64 -11.11 -6.71
N SER A 69 -2.66 -12.01 -6.69
CA SER A 69 -2.56 -13.02 -5.62
C SER A 69 -1.99 -12.46 -4.33
N TYR A 70 -1.04 -11.57 -4.43
CA TYR A 70 -0.23 -11.15 -3.28
C TYR A 70 -0.41 -9.70 -2.87
N LEU A 71 -0.82 -8.81 -3.79
CA LEU A 71 -1.00 -7.39 -3.49
C LEU A 71 -2.40 -7.09 -2.98
N ARG A 72 -2.48 -6.15 -2.06
CA ARG A 72 -3.71 -5.58 -1.49
C ARG A 72 -3.53 -4.09 -1.32
N LYS A 73 -4.62 -3.38 -1.06
CA LYS A 73 -4.57 -1.97 -0.64
C LYS A 73 -3.57 -1.80 0.49
N GLY A 74 -2.67 -0.83 0.36
CA GLY A 74 -1.60 -0.55 1.31
C GLY A 74 -0.29 -1.30 1.06
N SER A 75 -0.28 -2.35 0.24
CA SER A 75 0.95 -3.10 -0.07
C SER A 75 2.02 -2.21 -0.68
N LYS A 76 3.26 -2.37 -0.22
CA LYS A 76 4.42 -1.66 -0.74
C LYS A 76 5.06 -2.43 -1.88
N VAL A 77 5.28 -1.75 -2.99
CA VAL A 77 5.80 -2.36 -4.22
C VAL A 77 6.90 -1.54 -4.85
N TYR A 78 7.82 -2.23 -5.52
CA TYR A 78 8.75 -1.69 -6.48
C TYR A 78 8.26 -2.08 -7.88
N LEU A 79 8.23 -1.13 -8.79
CA LEU A 79 7.78 -1.31 -10.16
C LEU A 79 8.75 -0.67 -11.14
N GLU A 80 9.07 -1.40 -12.21
CA GLU A 80 9.71 -0.85 -13.39
C GLU A 80 8.81 -0.98 -14.60
N GLY A 81 8.66 0.09 -15.35
CA GLY A 81 7.84 0.12 -16.56
C GLY A 81 8.26 1.21 -17.52
N GLN A 82 7.41 1.50 -18.47
CA GLN A 82 7.58 2.57 -19.44
C GLN A 82 6.43 3.56 -19.34
N LEU A 83 6.72 4.84 -19.51
CA LEU A 83 5.69 5.86 -19.59
C LEU A 83 5.00 5.78 -20.94
N GLN A 84 3.68 5.68 -20.95
CA GLN A 84 2.88 5.64 -22.15
C GLN A 84 1.68 6.57 -22.05
N THR A 85 1.46 7.39 -23.05
CA THR A 85 0.26 8.22 -23.17
C THR A 85 -0.70 7.58 -24.14
N ARG A 86 -1.94 7.36 -23.69
CA ARG A 86 -3.03 6.82 -24.47
C ARG A 86 -4.10 7.87 -24.69
N LYS A 87 -4.48 8.05 -25.94
CA LYS A 87 -5.64 8.85 -26.33
C LYS A 87 -6.92 8.02 -26.17
N TRP A 88 -7.96 8.59 -25.61
CA TRP A 88 -9.28 8.01 -25.52
C TRP A 88 -10.36 9.07 -25.67
N GLN A 89 -11.57 8.69 -26.01
CA GLN A 89 -12.70 9.61 -26.11
C GLN A 89 -13.63 9.40 -24.92
N ASP A 90 -14.09 10.49 -24.34
CA ASP A 90 -15.11 10.44 -23.32
C ASP A 90 -16.51 10.26 -23.92
N ASN A 91 -17.52 10.16 -23.06
CA ASN A 91 -18.92 9.99 -23.51
C ASN A 91 -19.47 11.20 -24.29
N SER A 92 -18.80 12.34 -24.27
CA SER A 92 -19.13 13.53 -25.04
C SER A 92 -18.43 13.61 -26.38
N GLY A 93 -17.59 12.61 -26.71
CA GLY A 93 -16.80 12.56 -27.94
C GLY A 93 -15.53 13.41 -27.91
N GLN A 94 -15.15 13.97 -26.76
CA GLN A 94 -13.92 14.73 -26.62
C GLN A 94 -12.71 13.80 -26.46
N ASP A 95 -11.63 14.15 -27.16
CA ASP A 95 -10.37 13.47 -27.06
C ASP A 95 -9.69 13.81 -25.71
N LYS A 96 -9.38 12.77 -24.94
CA LYS A 96 -8.63 12.87 -23.70
C LYS A 96 -7.37 12.03 -23.74
N TYR A 97 -6.39 12.41 -22.96
CA TYR A 97 -5.10 11.73 -22.88
C TYR A 97 -4.89 11.25 -21.44
N SER A 98 -4.52 9.98 -21.29
CA SER A 98 -4.12 9.41 -20.01
C SER A 98 -2.67 8.97 -20.10
N THR A 99 -1.84 9.45 -19.19
CA THR A 99 -0.45 9.01 -19.07
C THR A 99 -0.37 7.94 -17.99
N GLU A 100 0.17 6.79 -18.35
CA GLU A 100 0.20 5.59 -17.52
C GLU A 100 1.59 4.98 -17.54
N VAL A 101 1.98 4.30 -16.46
CA VAL A 101 3.18 3.47 -16.44
C VAL A 101 2.80 2.06 -16.84
N VAL A 102 3.40 1.56 -17.91
CA VAL A 102 3.03 0.28 -18.53
C VAL A 102 4.12 -0.76 -18.30
N LEU A 103 3.75 -1.89 -17.70
CA LEU A 103 4.59 -3.08 -17.59
C LEU A 103 4.24 -4.01 -18.74
N GLN A 104 5.08 -3.98 -19.80
CA GLN A 104 4.89 -4.80 -20.98
C GLN A 104 5.32 -6.25 -20.74
N ARG A 105 4.91 -7.15 -21.65
CA ARG A 105 5.10 -8.61 -21.55
C ARG A 105 6.57 -9.02 -21.28
N PHE A 106 7.53 -8.31 -21.88
CA PHE A 106 8.96 -8.64 -21.77
C PHE A 106 9.82 -7.53 -21.14
N ARG A 107 9.21 -6.42 -20.77
CA ARG A 107 9.88 -5.26 -20.20
C ARG A 107 9.04 -4.72 -19.06
N GLY A 108 9.43 -5.07 -17.87
CA GLY A 108 8.79 -4.63 -16.66
C GLY A 108 9.15 -5.54 -15.50
N GLU A 109 9.24 -4.96 -14.34
CA GLU A 109 9.55 -5.67 -13.10
C GLU A 109 8.55 -5.26 -12.03
N LEU A 110 8.21 -6.22 -11.18
CA LEU A 110 7.37 -6.02 -10.02
C LEU A 110 7.98 -6.81 -8.87
N VAL A 111 8.35 -6.11 -7.80
CA VAL A 111 8.88 -6.69 -6.58
C VAL A 111 8.00 -6.29 -5.39
N LEU A 112 7.58 -7.28 -4.63
CA LEU A 112 6.86 -7.06 -3.38
C LEU A 112 7.85 -6.67 -2.29
N LEU A 113 7.67 -5.48 -1.73
CA LEU A 113 8.51 -4.93 -0.67
C LEU A 113 7.89 -5.08 0.72
N ASP A 114 6.64 -5.54 0.79
CA ASP A 114 6.05 -5.90 2.07
C ASP A 114 6.85 -7.10 2.59
N SER A 115 7.61 -6.88 3.64
CA SER A 115 8.11 -7.99 4.44
C SER A 115 6.87 -8.76 4.92
N ARG A 116 6.81 -10.05 4.67
CA ARG A 116 5.97 -11.02 5.37
C ARG A 116 6.37 -11.03 6.86
N GLY A 117 6.30 -9.88 7.48
CA GLY A 117 6.44 -9.65 8.89
C GLY A 117 5.04 -9.66 9.47
N GLY A 118 4.62 -10.81 9.80
CA GLY A 118 3.85 -11.12 10.96
C GLY A 118 2.67 -10.20 11.26
N GLY A 119 1.50 -10.54 10.74
CA GLY A 119 0.36 -10.59 11.61
C GLY A 119 0.61 -11.69 12.64
N GLY A 120 1.60 -11.50 13.47
CA GLY A 120 1.86 -12.29 14.66
C GLY A 120 1.08 -11.69 15.79
N ALA A 121 -0.14 -12.17 15.99
CA ALA A 121 -0.73 -12.14 17.31
C ALA A 121 0.32 -12.64 18.33
N GLY A 122 0.47 -11.90 19.41
CA GLY A 122 1.36 -12.24 20.50
C GLY A 122 1.15 -13.68 20.96
N GLY A 123 2.19 -14.48 20.86
CA GLY A 123 2.36 -15.73 21.53
C GLY A 123 3.67 -15.61 22.29
N GLY A 124 3.59 -15.27 23.56
CA GLY A 124 4.69 -15.36 24.49
C GLY A 124 5.17 -16.80 24.53
N GLY A 125 6.41 -17.03 24.14
CA GLY A 125 7.15 -18.25 24.38
C GLY A 125 8.46 -17.85 25.00
N GLY A 126 8.44 -17.58 26.30
CA GLY A 126 9.62 -17.49 27.12
C GLY A 126 10.27 -18.86 27.18
N GLY A 127 11.45 -18.98 26.57
CA GLY A 127 12.37 -20.07 26.83
C GLY A 127 12.96 -19.87 28.22
N ASP A 128 12.41 -20.63 29.15
CA ASP A 128 12.93 -20.81 30.47
C ASP A 128 14.20 -21.64 30.39
N TYR A 129 15.34 -21.07 30.66
CA TYR A 129 16.49 -21.77 31.15
C TYR A 129 16.52 -21.59 32.67
N GLY A 130 16.17 -22.69 33.32
CA GLY A 130 16.11 -22.84 34.73
C GLY A 130 17.41 -22.45 35.43
N ASP A 131 17.27 -21.85 36.57
CA ASP A 131 18.13 -22.12 37.71
C ASP A 131 17.27 -22.19 38.96
N SER A 132 17.40 -23.36 39.56
CA SER A 132 16.75 -23.80 40.79
C SER A 132 17.50 -23.25 41.98
N PHE A 133 16.83 -22.49 42.86
CA PHE A 133 17.13 -22.59 44.30
C PHE A 133 16.05 -21.91 45.17
N GLY A 134 15.33 -22.71 45.88
CA GLY A 134 15.16 -22.61 47.35
C GLY A 134 14.16 -21.62 47.90
N GLY A 135 13.03 -22.11 48.34
CA GLY A 135 12.58 -21.90 49.72
C GLY A 135 11.78 -20.64 50.08
N GLY A 136 10.60 -20.86 50.62
CA GLY A 136 10.06 -19.91 51.59
C GLY A 136 8.58 -19.55 51.40
N SER A 137 7.74 -20.21 52.16
CA SER A 137 6.34 -19.96 52.46
C SER A 137 6.10 -18.55 53.02
N SER A 138 4.98 -17.91 52.62
CA SER A 138 3.98 -17.37 53.54
C SER A 138 2.91 -16.57 52.76
N ASP A 139 1.76 -17.09 52.78
CA ASP A 139 0.42 -16.62 53.03
C ASP A 139 0.29 -15.15 53.50
N PHE A 140 -0.53 -14.38 52.78
CA PHE A 140 -1.53 -13.48 53.33
C PHE A 140 -2.33 -12.79 52.24
N GLY A 141 -3.57 -12.97 52.27
CA GLY A 141 -4.76 -12.54 51.77
C GLY A 141 -5.00 -11.05 51.54
N GLY A 142 -5.98 -10.74 50.74
CA GLY A 142 -6.73 -9.50 50.91
C GLY A 142 -6.98 -8.68 49.67
N GLY A 143 -8.20 -8.72 49.15
CA GLY A 143 -8.88 -7.50 48.81
C GLY A 143 -8.80 -6.96 47.39
N GLY A 144 -9.85 -7.24 46.68
CA GLY A 144 -10.41 -6.60 45.53
C GLY A 144 -10.12 -5.14 45.22
N SER A 145 -10.01 -4.90 43.92
CA SER A 145 -10.56 -3.69 43.29
C SER A 145 -10.53 -3.90 41.79
N ARG A 146 -11.70 -4.00 41.18
CA ARG A 146 -11.92 -3.90 39.73
C ARG A 146 -11.56 -2.48 39.26
N PRO A 147 -10.74 -2.29 38.23
CA PRO A 147 -10.67 -1.00 37.57
C PRO A 147 -11.90 -0.81 36.68
N GLN A 148 -12.61 0.27 36.94
CA GLN A 148 -13.69 0.81 36.12
C GLN A 148 -13.19 1.14 34.71
N SER A 149 -13.88 0.63 33.70
CA SER A 149 -13.75 1.03 32.31
C SER A 149 -14.15 2.49 32.13
N ARG A 150 -13.22 3.32 31.65
CA ARG A 150 -13.51 4.68 31.18
C ARG A 150 -14.24 4.61 29.84
N PRO A 151 -15.31 5.39 29.63
CA PRO A 151 -15.94 5.48 28.32
C PRO A 151 -15.03 6.20 27.32
N ALA A 152 -14.97 5.68 26.11
CA ALA A 152 -14.27 6.30 24.98
C ALA A 152 -14.96 7.62 24.59
N PRO A 153 -14.19 8.66 24.19
CA PRO A 153 -14.78 9.88 23.68
C PRO A 153 -15.48 9.62 22.33
N ALA A 154 -16.72 10.08 22.22
CA ALA A 154 -17.45 10.13 20.98
C ALA A 154 -16.75 11.10 20.02
N PHE A 155 -16.41 10.62 18.83
CA PHE A 155 -15.99 11.47 17.73
C PHE A 155 -17.22 12.14 17.15
N ASP A 156 -17.25 13.44 17.26
CA ASP A 156 -18.21 14.31 16.62
C ASP A 156 -17.87 14.35 15.12
N SER A 157 -18.80 13.92 14.29
CA SER A 157 -18.66 13.89 12.83
C SER A 157 -19.38 15.09 12.23
N ASP A 158 -18.79 16.27 12.40
CA ASP A 158 -19.10 17.41 11.57
C ASP A 158 -17.89 17.68 10.66
N LEU A 159 -17.90 17.05 9.50
CA LEU A 159 -17.08 17.40 8.35
C LEU A 159 -18.02 18.10 7.36
N ASP A 160 -18.07 19.42 7.47
CA ASP A 160 -18.56 20.28 6.39
C ASP A 160 -17.58 20.19 5.21
N ASP A 161 -18.04 19.52 4.17
CA ASP A 161 -17.36 19.34 2.89
C ASP A 161 -17.67 20.56 2.01
N ASP A 162 -16.98 21.68 2.25
CA ASP A 162 -16.93 22.80 1.31
C ASP A 162 -15.55 22.77 0.63
N VAL A 163 -15.50 22.16 -0.54
CA VAL A 163 -14.35 22.23 -1.45
C VAL A 163 -14.67 23.25 -2.53
N PRO A 164 -14.10 24.43 -2.53
CA PRO A 164 -14.19 25.35 -3.67
C PRO A 164 -13.21 24.92 -4.76
N PHE A 165 -13.71 24.83 -5.97
CA PHE A 165 -12.96 24.61 -7.21
C PHE A 165 -12.11 25.82 -7.58
#